data_e2292877a4e4496037a7650a62c3c283
#
_entry.id   e2292877a4e4496037a7650a62c3c283
#
_cell.length_a   1.000
_cell.length_b   1.000
_cell.length_c   1.000
_cell.angle_alpha   90.00
_cell.angle_beta   90.00
_cell.angle_gamma   90.00
#
_symmetry.space_group_name_H-M   'P 1'
#
loop_
_entity.id
_entity.type
_entity.pdbx_description
1 polymer ?
#
loop_
_entity_poly.entity_id
_entity_poly.type
_entity_poly.pdbx_seq_one_letter_code
_entity_poly.pdbx_strand_id
1 'polypeptide(L)'
;AEPTPVIAMLGVQLLHQAGVPKTALQLLPGRGSAVGTAMTSDPRVAGVVFTGSTETAQTIARTMAANLEPGTPLIAETGGLNAMVVDSTALPEQAVRDVVASSFRSAGQRCSALRCLYVQEDIAPHLIEMIKGAMDELTVGDPWALSTDVGPVIDAEAKANIENHIQAMRAKG
;
A
#
# COMPACT_ATOMS: atom_id res chain seq x y z
N ALA A 1 3.79 -6.76 8.16
CA ALA A 1 4.96 -6.83 9.06
C ALA A 1 6.03 -7.85 8.59
N GLU A 2 5.76 -8.62 7.55
CA GLU A 2 6.71 -9.64 7.07
C GLU A 2 8.09 -9.04 6.73
N PRO A 3 8.19 -7.91 5.97
CA PRO A 3 9.48 -7.28 5.68
C PRO A 3 10.01 -6.40 6.82
N THR A 4 9.20 -6.08 7.82
CA THR A 4 9.53 -5.15 8.92
C THR A 4 9.24 -5.73 10.32
N PRO A 5 9.70 -6.96 10.64
CA PRO A 5 9.34 -7.62 11.90
C PRO A 5 9.91 -6.92 13.14
N VAL A 6 11.07 -6.28 13.02
CA VAL A 6 11.73 -5.57 14.13
C VAL A 6 10.91 -4.35 14.55
N ILE A 7 10.43 -3.54 13.61
CA ILE A 7 9.59 -2.38 13.92
C ILE A 7 8.25 -2.81 14.51
N ALA A 8 7.65 -3.88 13.99
CA ALA A 8 6.42 -4.44 14.55
C ALA A 8 6.63 -4.92 16.00
N MET A 9 7.75 -5.58 16.29
CA MET A 9 8.13 -6.02 17.65
C MET A 9 8.28 -4.83 18.60
N LEU A 10 8.98 -3.78 18.18
CA LEU A 10 9.14 -2.56 18.99
C LEU A 10 7.78 -1.91 19.29
N GLY A 11 6.90 -1.82 18.29
CA GLY A 11 5.55 -1.29 18.47
C GLY A 11 4.74 -2.10 19.52
N VAL A 12 4.78 -3.42 19.43
CA VAL A 12 4.12 -4.30 20.41
C VAL A 12 4.72 -4.16 21.81
N GLN A 13 6.05 -4.03 21.92
CA GLN A 13 6.71 -3.80 23.21
C GLN A 13 6.29 -2.48 23.85
N LEU A 14 6.20 -1.40 23.09
CA LEU A 14 5.73 -0.11 23.56
C LEU A 14 4.28 -0.17 24.05
N LEU A 15 3.40 -0.88 23.34
CA LEU A 15 2.02 -1.08 23.75
C LEU A 15 1.92 -1.89 25.06
N HIS A 16 2.74 -2.92 25.22
CA HIS A 16 2.80 -3.66 26.49
C HIS A 16 3.31 -2.79 27.65
N GLN A 17 4.31 -1.95 27.41
CA GLN A 17 4.81 -0.99 28.42
C GLN A 17 3.74 0.04 28.79
N ALA A 18 2.90 0.43 27.83
CA ALA A 18 1.75 1.33 28.04
C ALA A 18 0.55 0.65 28.73
N GLY A 19 0.66 -0.64 29.11
CA GLY A 19 -0.37 -1.35 29.88
C GLY A 19 -1.28 -2.26 29.06
N VAL A 20 -1.06 -2.43 27.77
CA VAL A 20 -1.83 -3.43 26.98
C VAL A 20 -1.43 -4.85 27.46
N PRO A 21 -2.39 -5.69 27.90
CA PRO A 21 -2.08 -7.02 28.38
C PRO A 21 -1.42 -7.89 27.28
N LYS A 22 -0.40 -8.66 27.64
CA LYS A 22 0.28 -9.59 26.72
C LYS A 22 -0.67 -10.66 26.16
N THR A 23 -1.74 -10.97 26.88
CA THR A 23 -2.78 -11.90 26.44
C THR A 23 -3.73 -11.29 25.39
N ALA A 24 -3.81 -9.96 25.34
CA ALA A 24 -4.68 -9.25 24.39
C ALA A 24 -3.96 -8.85 23.10
N LEU A 25 -2.62 -8.74 23.12
CA LEU A 25 -1.82 -8.36 21.96
C LEU A 25 -0.59 -9.24 21.82
N GLN A 26 -0.48 -9.94 20.70
CA GLN A 26 0.62 -10.84 20.40
C GLN A 26 1.12 -10.60 18.98
N LEU A 27 2.42 -10.74 18.74
CA LEU A 27 3.03 -10.66 17.43
C LEU A 27 3.52 -12.05 17.00
N LEU A 28 3.03 -12.50 15.85
CA LEU A 28 3.44 -13.75 15.22
C LEU A 28 4.12 -13.43 13.87
N PRO A 29 5.42 -13.14 13.86
CA PRO A 29 6.13 -12.85 12.63
C PRO A 29 6.33 -14.11 11.80
N GLY A 30 6.22 -13.98 10.48
CA GLY A 30 6.42 -15.07 9.55
C GLY A 30 5.76 -14.82 8.21
N ARG A 31 5.97 -15.73 7.27
CA ARG A 31 5.35 -15.64 5.95
C ARG A 31 3.84 -15.79 6.06
N GLY A 32 3.11 -14.94 5.33
CA GLY A 32 1.64 -14.98 5.29
C GLY A 32 1.10 -16.35 4.86
N SER A 33 1.78 -17.03 3.93
CA SER A 33 1.44 -18.39 3.48
C SER A 33 1.55 -19.47 4.56
N ALA A 34 2.36 -19.26 5.59
CA ALA A 34 2.51 -20.19 6.71
C ALA A 34 1.69 -19.73 7.93
N VAL A 35 2.09 -18.60 8.52
CA VAL A 35 1.46 -18.09 9.76
C VAL A 35 0.02 -17.63 9.49
N GLY A 36 -0.22 -16.89 8.40
CA GLY A 36 -1.56 -16.41 8.04
C GLY A 36 -2.51 -17.57 7.78
N THR A 37 -2.09 -18.58 7.03
CA THR A 37 -2.91 -19.77 6.78
C THR A 37 -3.21 -20.54 8.07
N ALA A 38 -2.20 -20.75 8.93
CA ALA A 38 -2.42 -21.43 10.21
C ALA A 38 -3.43 -20.69 11.09
N MET A 39 -3.35 -19.36 11.16
CA MET A 39 -4.29 -18.55 11.94
C MET A 39 -5.70 -18.59 11.37
N THR A 40 -5.85 -18.40 10.05
CA THR A 40 -7.16 -18.32 9.39
C THR A 40 -7.85 -19.71 9.23
N SER A 41 -7.13 -20.78 9.55
CA SER A 41 -7.68 -22.15 9.60
C SER A 41 -8.00 -22.62 11.01
N ASP A 42 -7.63 -21.87 12.06
CA ASP A 42 -7.84 -22.29 13.45
C ASP A 42 -9.28 -21.95 13.89
N PRO A 43 -10.10 -22.94 14.29
CA PRO A 43 -11.51 -22.72 14.62
C PRO A 43 -11.73 -21.82 15.85
N ARG A 44 -10.68 -21.49 16.61
CA ARG A 44 -10.74 -20.54 17.72
C ARG A 44 -10.74 -19.08 17.28
N VAL A 45 -10.45 -18.81 16.00
CA VAL A 45 -10.42 -17.44 15.48
C VAL A 45 -11.83 -16.90 15.32
N ALA A 46 -12.13 -15.83 16.04
CA ALA A 46 -13.43 -15.19 16.07
C ALA A 46 -13.66 -14.13 14.98
N GLY A 47 -12.62 -13.80 14.22
CA GLY A 47 -12.68 -12.83 13.12
C GLY A 47 -11.31 -12.50 12.58
N VAL A 48 -11.26 -11.95 11.37
CA VAL A 48 -10.03 -11.52 10.70
C VAL A 48 -10.18 -10.10 10.20
N VAL A 49 -9.17 -9.26 10.51
CA VAL A 49 -8.99 -7.94 9.89
C VAL A 49 -7.72 -8.00 9.06
N PHE A 50 -7.83 -7.73 7.77
CA PHE A 50 -6.74 -7.88 6.82
C PHE A 50 -6.59 -6.62 5.97
N THR A 51 -5.34 -6.21 5.74
CA THR A 51 -4.98 -5.21 4.73
C THR A 51 -3.89 -5.78 3.84
N GLY A 52 -4.12 -5.80 2.53
CA GLY A 52 -3.17 -6.34 1.56
C GLY A 52 -3.74 -6.51 0.16
N SER A 53 -3.26 -7.52 -0.60
CA SER A 53 -3.74 -7.75 -1.95
C SER A 53 -5.12 -8.40 -1.99
N THR A 54 -5.86 -8.14 -3.08
CA THR A 54 -7.18 -8.76 -3.31
C THR A 54 -7.09 -10.28 -3.39
N GLU A 55 -6.05 -10.82 -4.00
CA GLU A 55 -5.83 -12.27 -4.12
C GLU A 55 -5.62 -12.92 -2.74
N THR A 56 -4.87 -12.26 -1.87
CA THR A 56 -4.66 -12.72 -0.48
C THR A 56 -5.97 -12.66 0.31
N ALA A 57 -6.74 -11.58 0.18
CA ALA A 57 -8.06 -11.46 0.83
C ALA A 57 -9.01 -12.58 0.40
N GLN A 58 -9.05 -12.90 -0.90
CA GLN A 58 -9.84 -13.99 -1.43
C GLN A 58 -9.38 -15.38 -0.92
N THR A 59 -8.06 -15.55 -0.77
CA THR A 59 -7.49 -16.77 -0.20
C THR A 59 -7.89 -16.94 1.28
N ILE A 60 -7.79 -15.85 2.05
CA ILE A 60 -8.24 -15.82 3.45
C ILE A 60 -9.73 -16.16 3.53
N ALA A 61 -10.57 -15.53 2.70
CA ALA A 61 -12.02 -15.80 2.68
C ALA A 61 -12.35 -17.26 2.43
N ARG A 62 -11.68 -17.90 1.44
CA ARG A 62 -11.87 -19.33 1.16
C ARG A 62 -11.40 -20.22 2.32
N THR A 63 -10.26 -19.89 2.92
CA THR A 63 -9.72 -20.65 4.07
C THR A 63 -10.64 -20.55 5.26
N MET A 64 -11.14 -19.36 5.58
CA MET A 64 -12.11 -19.15 6.66
C MET A 64 -13.43 -19.92 6.40
N ALA A 65 -13.97 -19.82 5.20
CA ALA A 65 -15.21 -20.50 4.83
C ALA A 65 -15.13 -22.04 4.98
N ALA A 66 -13.93 -22.60 4.80
CA ALA A 66 -13.70 -24.03 4.92
C ALA A 66 -13.44 -24.51 6.36
N ASN A 67 -13.02 -23.63 7.27
CA ASN A 67 -12.44 -24.03 8.57
C ASN A 67 -13.09 -23.36 9.78
N LEU A 68 -13.72 -22.19 9.61
CA LEU A 68 -14.29 -21.42 10.71
C LEU A 68 -15.81 -21.53 10.76
N GLU A 69 -16.39 -21.13 11.88
CA GLU A 69 -17.84 -21.09 12.05
C GLU A 69 -18.51 -20.17 10.99
N PRO A 70 -19.66 -20.55 10.45
CA PRO A 70 -20.44 -19.71 9.56
C PRO A 70 -20.74 -18.35 10.17
N GLY A 71 -20.47 -17.26 9.41
CA GLY A 71 -20.69 -15.91 9.90
C GLY A 71 -19.48 -15.28 10.63
N THR A 72 -18.35 -15.99 10.75
CA THR A 72 -17.10 -15.40 11.25
C THR A 72 -16.69 -14.21 10.38
N PRO A 73 -16.57 -12.98 10.96
CA PRO A 73 -16.35 -11.77 10.15
C PRO A 73 -14.95 -11.72 9.53
N LEU A 74 -14.92 -11.31 8.27
CA LEU A 74 -13.71 -10.88 7.56
C LEU A 74 -13.86 -9.42 7.15
N ILE A 75 -12.99 -8.55 7.67
CA ILE A 75 -12.84 -7.17 7.23
C ILE A 75 -11.56 -7.13 6.38
N ALA A 76 -11.70 -6.94 5.07
CA ALA A 76 -10.58 -6.94 4.15
C ALA A 76 -10.49 -5.61 3.39
N GLU A 77 -9.43 -4.87 3.67
CA GLU A 77 -9.05 -3.66 2.96
C GLU A 77 -7.99 -4.00 1.91
N THR A 78 -8.32 -3.78 0.64
CA THR A 78 -7.44 -4.12 -0.48
C THR A 78 -7.06 -2.91 -1.32
N GLY A 79 -6.36 -3.12 -2.42
CA GLY A 79 -5.96 -2.04 -3.32
C GLY A 79 -7.14 -1.39 -4.05
N GLY A 80 -6.86 -0.24 -4.67
CA GLY A 80 -7.84 0.52 -5.44
C GLY A 80 -7.19 1.36 -6.52
N LEU A 81 -8.00 1.91 -7.43
CA LEU A 81 -7.64 2.90 -8.43
C LEU A 81 -8.07 4.28 -7.95
N ASN A 82 -7.32 4.83 -6.98
CA ASN A 82 -7.65 6.12 -6.40
C ASN A 82 -7.54 7.24 -7.43
N ALA A 83 -8.55 8.08 -7.47
CA ALA A 83 -8.66 9.16 -8.43
C ALA A 83 -8.50 10.52 -7.76
N MET A 84 -7.93 11.46 -8.50
CA MET A 84 -7.95 12.89 -8.20
C MET A 84 -8.55 13.63 -9.40
N VAL A 85 -9.43 14.58 -9.12
CA VAL A 85 -10.04 15.43 -10.14
C VAL A 85 -9.51 16.85 -9.96
N VAL A 86 -9.03 17.45 -11.05
CA VAL A 86 -8.52 18.82 -11.06
C VAL A 86 -9.24 19.59 -12.14
N ASP A 87 -9.99 20.60 -11.75
CA ASP A 87 -10.68 21.53 -12.65
C ASP A 87 -9.93 22.86 -12.74
N SER A 88 -10.42 23.76 -13.61
CA SER A 88 -9.82 25.07 -13.88
C SER A 88 -9.82 26.03 -12.68
N THR A 89 -10.53 25.73 -11.61
CA THR A 89 -10.57 26.54 -10.39
C THR A 89 -9.49 26.17 -9.37
N ALA A 90 -8.81 25.03 -9.59
CA ALA A 90 -7.73 24.57 -8.73
C ALA A 90 -6.48 25.46 -8.87
N LEU A 91 -5.75 25.65 -7.75
CA LEU A 91 -4.42 26.25 -7.79
C LEU A 91 -3.42 25.22 -8.34
N PRO A 92 -2.82 25.44 -9.53
CA PRO A 92 -2.01 24.42 -10.19
C PRO A 92 -0.82 23.93 -9.36
N GLU A 93 -0.11 24.83 -8.67
CA GLU A 93 1.05 24.50 -7.84
C GLU A 93 0.68 23.58 -6.67
N GLN A 94 -0.47 23.81 -6.07
CA GLN A 94 -0.97 22.96 -5.00
C GLN A 94 -1.40 21.59 -5.54
N ALA A 95 -2.11 21.57 -6.65
CA ALA A 95 -2.53 20.33 -7.31
C ALA A 95 -1.31 19.47 -7.69
N VAL A 96 -0.28 20.06 -8.29
CA VAL A 96 0.98 19.37 -8.64
C VAL A 96 1.66 18.78 -7.42
N ARG A 97 1.82 19.57 -6.35
CA ARG A 97 2.41 19.10 -5.10
C ARG A 97 1.65 17.90 -4.53
N ASP A 98 0.32 17.98 -4.51
CA ASP A 98 -0.52 16.93 -3.95
C ASP A 98 -0.54 15.67 -4.84
N VAL A 99 -0.51 15.83 -6.18
CA VAL A 99 -0.36 14.73 -7.14
C VAL A 99 0.97 14.00 -6.90
N VAL A 100 2.08 14.73 -6.87
CA VAL A 100 3.42 14.16 -6.70
C VAL A 100 3.55 13.46 -5.33
N ALA A 101 3.13 14.12 -4.25
CA ALA A 101 3.15 13.54 -2.92
C ALA A 101 2.28 12.29 -2.79
N SER A 102 1.09 12.29 -3.39
CA SER A 102 0.18 11.14 -3.35
C SER A 102 0.66 9.98 -4.20
N SER A 103 1.21 10.26 -5.40
CA SER A 103 1.63 9.22 -6.35
C SER A 103 2.94 8.54 -5.97
N PHE A 104 3.94 9.31 -5.50
CA PHE A 104 5.32 8.85 -5.42
C PHE A 104 5.86 8.65 -3.99
N ARG A 105 5.25 9.23 -2.96
CA ARG A 105 5.67 8.95 -1.58
C ARG A 105 5.62 7.45 -1.29
N SER A 106 6.65 6.92 -0.64
CA SER A 106 6.85 5.47 -0.41
C SER A 106 6.91 4.66 -1.71
N ALA A 107 7.45 5.24 -2.79
CA ALA A 107 7.47 4.66 -4.14
C ALA A 107 6.06 4.25 -4.64
N GLY A 108 5.01 4.99 -4.24
CA GLY A 108 3.62 4.69 -4.59
C GLY A 108 3.06 3.42 -3.94
N GLN A 109 3.73 2.82 -2.96
CA GLN A 109 3.37 1.54 -2.35
C GLN A 109 2.37 1.72 -1.19
N ARG A 110 1.28 2.45 -1.43
CA ARG A 110 0.18 2.63 -0.46
C ARG A 110 -1.15 2.34 -1.12
N CYS A 111 -2.09 1.78 -0.37
CA CYS A 111 -3.47 1.58 -0.81
C CYS A 111 -4.14 2.90 -1.23
N SER A 112 -3.75 4.02 -0.62
CA SER A 112 -4.26 5.38 -0.88
C SER A 112 -3.45 6.17 -1.92
N ALA A 113 -2.42 5.61 -2.56
CA ALA A 113 -1.65 6.32 -3.57
C ALA A 113 -2.52 6.68 -4.78
N LEU A 114 -2.34 7.89 -5.31
CA LEU A 114 -3.03 8.31 -6.54
C LEU A 114 -2.63 7.42 -7.71
N ARG A 115 -3.63 6.93 -8.46
CA ARG A 115 -3.45 6.06 -9.64
C ARG A 115 -4.03 6.65 -10.90
N CYS A 116 -5.05 7.49 -10.77
CA CYS A 116 -5.75 8.05 -11.90
C CYS A 116 -6.00 9.54 -11.67
N LEU A 117 -5.45 10.38 -12.56
CA LEU A 117 -5.61 11.82 -12.51
C LEU A 117 -6.55 12.26 -13.63
N TYR A 118 -7.69 12.84 -13.27
CA TYR A 118 -8.65 13.44 -14.19
C TYR A 118 -8.45 14.94 -14.18
N VAL A 119 -8.09 15.51 -15.32
CA VAL A 119 -7.81 16.94 -15.47
C VAL A 119 -8.75 17.52 -16.49
N GLN A 120 -9.32 18.69 -16.22
CA GLN A 120 -10.10 19.45 -17.18
C GLN A 120 -9.23 19.80 -18.41
N GLU A 121 -9.79 19.64 -19.61
CA GLU A 121 -9.03 19.64 -20.87
C GLU A 121 -8.22 20.92 -21.10
N ASP A 122 -8.80 22.08 -20.81
CA ASP A 122 -8.21 23.40 -21.03
C ASP A 122 -6.95 23.67 -20.18
N ILE A 123 -6.84 23.09 -18.99
CA ILE A 123 -5.67 23.23 -18.10
C ILE A 123 -4.71 22.05 -18.19
N ALA A 124 -5.12 20.95 -18.82
CA ALA A 124 -4.34 19.69 -18.82
C ALA A 124 -2.92 19.85 -19.39
N PRO A 125 -2.67 20.54 -20.53
CA PRO A 125 -1.32 20.69 -21.07
C PRO A 125 -0.38 21.37 -20.08
N HIS A 126 -0.83 22.45 -19.42
CA HIS A 126 -0.03 23.20 -18.46
C HIS A 126 0.24 22.36 -17.20
N LEU A 127 -0.79 21.72 -16.66
CA LEU A 127 -0.64 20.90 -15.45
C LEU A 127 0.29 19.70 -15.67
N ILE A 128 0.23 19.06 -16.85
CA ILE A 128 1.11 17.95 -17.21
C ILE A 128 2.58 18.39 -17.23
N GLU A 129 2.89 19.53 -17.84
CA GLU A 129 4.26 20.06 -17.86
C GLU A 129 4.76 20.38 -16.46
N MET A 130 3.92 20.96 -15.60
CA MET A 130 4.29 21.23 -14.21
C MET A 130 4.54 19.92 -13.43
N ILE A 131 3.70 18.90 -13.63
CA ILE A 131 3.90 17.58 -12.97
C ILE A 131 5.21 16.94 -13.43
N LYS A 132 5.52 16.97 -14.74
CA LYS A 132 6.81 16.46 -15.26
C LYS A 132 7.98 17.17 -14.61
N GLY A 133 7.98 18.51 -14.61
CA GLY A 133 9.04 19.28 -13.96
C GLY A 133 9.20 18.94 -12.47
N ALA A 134 8.10 18.80 -11.74
CA ALA A 134 8.15 18.41 -10.34
C ALA A 134 8.64 16.95 -10.13
N MET A 135 8.36 16.05 -11.08
CA MET A 135 8.90 14.68 -11.05
C MET A 135 10.42 14.65 -11.31
N ASP A 136 10.90 15.48 -12.22
CA ASP A 136 12.34 15.58 -12.55
C ASP A 136 13.18 16.09 -11.37
N GLU A 137 12.59 16.86 -10.47
CA GLU A 137 13.24 17.35 -9.25
C GLU A 137 13.29 16.30 -8.11
N LEU A 138 12.55 15.17 -8.23
CA LEU A 138 12.54 14.13 -7.21
C LEU A 138 13.86 13.38 -7.14
N THR A 139 14.47 13.36 -5.97
CA THR A 139 15.66 12.56 -5.68
C THR A 139 15.27 11.11 -5.33
N VAL A 140 15.62 10.19 -6.22
CA VAL A 140 15.45 8.75 -5.96
C VAL A 140 16.74 8.18 -5.39
N GLY A 141 16.67 7.51 -4.21
CA GLY A 141 17.91 7.03 -3.58
C GLY A 141 17.70 6.28 -2.27
N ASP A 142 18.77 6.26 -1.46
CA ASP A 142 18.76 5.64 -0.14
C ASP A 142 17.80 6.37 0.81
N PRO A 143 16.78 5.67 1.37
CA PRO A 143 15.80 6.29 2.27
C PRO A 143 16.38 6.76 3.62
N TRP A 144 17.63 6.40 3.97
CA TRP A 144 18.33 6.92 5.13
C TRP A 144 18.93 8.32 4.92
N ALA A 145 19.08 8.75 3.66
CA ALA A 145 19.49 10.10 3.35
C ALA A 145 18.28 11.04 3.40
N LEU A 146 18.36 12.11 4.20
CA LEU A 146 17.27 13.09 4.35
C LEU A 146 16.94 13.84 3.05
N SER A 147 17.85 13.83 2.08
CA SER A 147 17.66 14.42 0.75
C SER A 147 16.92 13.51 -0.23
N THR A 148 16.59 12.26 0.16
CA THR A 148 15.88 11.32 -0.70
C THR A 148 14.36 11.50 -0.58
N ASP A 149 13.71 11.76 -1.71
CA ASP A 149 12.25 11.90 -1.79
C ASP A 149 11.56 10.54 -1.99
N VAL A 150 12.17 9.66 -2.80
CA VAL A 150 11.60 8.37 -3.17
C VAL A 150 12.63 7.26 -2.96
N GLY A 151 12.31 6.31 -2.09
CA GLY A 151 13.12 5.13 -1.84
C GLY A 151 12.82 3.98 -2.82
N PRO A 152 13.40 2.80 -2.60
CA PRO A 152 13.18 1.63 -3.46
C PRO A 152 11.77 1.02 -3.24
N VAL A 153 11.34 0.21 -4.21
CA VAL A 153 10.22 -0.73 -4.02
C VAL A 153 10.61 -1.83 -3.03
N ILE A 154 9.61 -2.51 -2.47
CA ILE A 154 9.78 -3.40 -1.32
C ILE A 154 10.73 -4.59 -1.58
N ASP A 155 10.68 -5.16 -2.78
CA ASP A 155 11.49 -6.33 -3.15
C ASP A 155 11.65 -6.48 -4.68
N ALA A 156 12.39 -7.51 -5.08
CA ALA A 156 12.65 -7.80 -6.49
C ALA A 156 11.39 -8.25 -7.25
N GLU A 157 10.44 -8.89 -6.58
CA GLU A 157 9.17 -9.31 -7.20
C GLU A 157 8.31 -8.09 -7.54
N ALA A 158 8.19 -7.13 -6.62
CA ALA A 158 7.50 -5.87 -6.87
C ALA A 158 8.13 -5.09 -8.03
N LYS A 159 9.48 -5.04 -8.09
CA LYS A 159 10.21 -4.45 -9.22
C LYS A 159 9.85 -5.12 -10.53
N ALA A 160 9.93 -6.44 -10.59
CA ALA A 160 9.63 -7.20 -11.81
C ALA A 160 8.18 -7.00 -12.27
N ASN A 161 7.22 -6.97 -11.35
CA ASN A 161 5.82 -6.73 -11.66
C ASN A 161 5.58 -5.34 -12.26
N ILE A 162 6.24 -4.31 -11.73
CA ILE A 162 6.16 -2.95 -12.29
C ILE A 162 6.81 -2.88 -13.67
N GLU A 163 8.01 -3.46 -13.84
CA GLU A 163 8.69 -3.50 -15.13
C GLU A 163 7.87 -4.22 -16.20
N ASN A 164 7.28 -5.36 -15.87
CA ASN A 164 6.39 -6.11 -16.76
C ASN A 164 5.16 -5.29 -17.14
N HIS A 165 4.56 -4.57 -16.19
CA HIS A 165 3.44 -3.67 -16.48
C HIS A 165 3.83 -2.55 -17.44
N ILE A 166 4.97 -1.90 -17.22
CA ILE A 166 5.49 -0.83 -18.09
C ILE A 166 5.70 -1.37 -19.51
N GLN A 167 6.32 -2.56 -19.66
CA GLN A 167 6.51 -3.18 -20.97
C GLN A 167 5.18 -3.50 -21.66
N ALA A 168 4.22 -4.05 -20.91
CA ALA A 168 2.89 -4.35 -21.45
C ALA A 168 2.15 -3.10 -21.92
N MET A 169 2.29 -1.97 -21.21
CA MET A 169 1.68 -0.70 -21.62
C MET A 169 2.37 -0.12 -22.86
N ARG A 170 3.70 -0.13 -22.91
CA ARG A 170 4.46 0.30 -24.11
C ARG A 170 4.11 -0.49 -25.35
N ALA A 171 3.82 -1.78 -25.23
CA ALA A 171 3.41 -2.64 -26.34
C ALA A 171 1.99 -2.34 -26.86
N LYS A 172 1.18 -1.64 -26.09
CA LYS A 172 -0.19 -1.24 -26.48
C LYS A 172 -0.26 0.13 -27.17
N GLY A 173 0.80 0.92 -27.12
CA GLY A 173 0.90 2.27 -27.65
C GLY A 173 0.56 3.31 -26.60
#